data_da48f4abc0f8ab94ca43717a88d77ee0
#
_entry.id   da48f4abc0f8ab94ca43717a88d77ee0
#
_cell.length_a   1.000
_cell.length_b   1.000
_cell.length_c   1.000
_cell.angle_alpha   90.00
_cell.angle_beta   90.00
_cell.angle_gamma   90.00
#
_symmetry.space_group_name_H-M   'P 1'
#
loop_
_entity.id
_entity.type
_entity.pdbx_description
1 polymer ?
#
loop_
_entity_poly.entity_id
_entity_poly.type
_entity_poly.pdbx_seq_one_letter_code
_entity_poly.pdbx_strand_id
1 'polypeptide(L)'
;MRIHITYTGGTIGMVESPNGLVPGADMRGWLRRLIEDAHLDPSLFSFTELDPLIDSSNATPDNWQTMADDLRAHRDDADAFVVLHGTDTMSYSSAALSYALTGFGKPVIFTGSQHPLGKIESDATANVTGALNAAMSGRFHGVGLFFGHHLFAGNRVSKSSSWAFEGFSAPSTGPLARTGTPWHWYAGDSAGSGCGWASPLPYSRHDVAVIDMAPGISAARLAAMLDPRPEAALLRAYGVGNVPSDEPGLTDVIADVLHDGVPVVIASQCQQAEVLLGHYETGDAIARAGAIGSGDMTLEAAYAKIMFLLSQGVDAADFGTWMRRNITGEISPSSM
;
A
#
# COMPACT_ATOMS: atom_id res chain seq x y z
N MET A 1 -26.02 -6.84 -6.84
CA MET A 1 -24.74 -6.82 -6.08
C MET A 1 -24.83 -5.66 -5.12
N ARG A 2 -24.66 -5.90 -3.82
CA ARG A 2 -24.64 -4.87 -2.77
C ARG A 2 -23.23 -4.35 -2.60
N ILE A 3 -23.08 -3.04 -2.51
CA ILE A 3 -21.77 -2.38 -2.41
C ILE A 3 -21.73 -1.54 -1.14
N HIS A 4 -20.67 -1.71 -0.37
CA HIS A 4 -20.36 -0.83 0.75
C HIS A 4 -19.28 0.17 0.36
N ILE A 5 -19.51 1.45 0.67
CA ILE A 5 -18.57 2.55 0.40
C ILE A 5 -18.13 3.13 1.73
N THR A 6 -16.83 3.08 1.99
CA THR A 6 -16.20 3.69 3.17
C THR A 6 -15.52 4.98 2.74
N TYR A 7 -15.96 6.11 3.27
CA TYR A 7 -15.27 7.40 3.09
C TYR A 7 -14.36 7.67 4.28
N THR A 8 -13.08 7.72 4.00
CA THR A 8 -12.05 7.94 5.04
C THR A 8 -11.60 9.38 5.12
N GLY A 9 -11.86 10.20 4.10
CA GLY A 9 -11.35 11.57 3.96
C GLY A 9 -10.62 11.79 2.63
N GLY A 10 -9.71 12.74 2.62
CA GLY A 10 -8.89 13.08 1.46
C GLY A 10 -9.47 14.18 0.58
N THR A 11 -8.68 14.57 -0.44
CA THR A 11 -8.95 15.71 -1.33
C THR A 11 -10.34 15.66 -1.99
N ILE A 12 -10.84 14.46 -2.28
CA ILE A 12 -12.15 14.27 -2.93
C ILE A 12 -13.30 14.99 -2.20
N GLY A 13 -13.28 15.00 -0.86
CA GLY A 13 -14.32 15.61 -0.03
C GLY A 13 -13.93 16.98 0.53
N MET A 14 -12.86 17.59 0.05
CA MET A 14 -12.44 18.91 0.50
C MET A 14 -13.17 20.02 -0.26
N VAL A 15 -13.33 21.15 0.43
CA VAL A 15 -13.87 22.40 -0.11
C VAL A 15 -12.89 23.54 0.16
N GLU A 16 -12.96 24.60 -0.66
CA GLU A 16 -12.13 25.80 -0.45
C GLU A 16 -12.51 26.54 0.80
N SER A 17 -11.51 26.98 1.55
CA SER A 17 -11.63 27.91 2.67
C SER A 17 -10.57 29.00 2.58
N PRO A 18 -10.69 30.09 3.34
CA PRO A 18 -9.66 31.15 3.39
C PRO A 18 -8.27 30.64 3.80
N ASN A 19 -8.20 29.50 4.48
CA ASN A 19 -6.96 28.89 4.98
C ASN A 19 -6.52 27.67 4.16
N GLY A 20 -7.09 27.45 2.96
CA GLY A 20 -6.82 26.29 2.11
C GLY A 20 -7.98 25.30 2.06
N LEU A 21 -7.71 24.10 1.60
CA LEU A 21 -8.72 23.04 1.48
C LEU A 21 -9.04 22.44 2.86
N VAL A 22 -10.34 22.28 3.16
CA VAL A 22 -10.85 21.67 4.39
C VAL A 22 -11.92 20.63 4.06
N PRO A 23 -12.14 19.58 4.87
CA PRO A 23 -13.27 18.68 4.72
C PRO A 23 -14.59 19.46 4.78
N GLY A 24 -15.56 19.15 3.91
CA GLY A 24 -16.83 19.88 3.90
C GLY A 24 -17.78 19.52 2.76
N ALA A 25 -17.41 18.62 1.84
CA ALA A 25 -18.31 18.19 0.79
C ALA A 25 -19.37 17.22 1.33
N ASP A 26 -20.60 17.35 0.85
CA ASP A 26 -21.66 16.34 1.06
C ASP A 26 -21.38 15.09 0.21
N MET A 27 -20.49 14.24 0.72
CA MET A 27 -20.08 13.02 0.04
C MET A 27 -21.23 12.04 -0.16
N ARG A 28 -22.08 11.88 0.85
CA ARG A 28 -23.24 10.97 0.78
C ARG A 28 -24.24 11.43 -0.28
N GLY A 29 -24.59 12.71 -0.29
CA GLY A 29 -25.51 13.26 -1.28
C GLY A 29 -24.94 13.24 -2.69
N TRP A 30 -23.65 13.48 -2.84
CA TRP A 30 -22.97 13.37 -4.14
C TRP A 30 -22.94 11.94 -4.67
N LEU A 31 -22.53 10.97 -3.84
CA LEU A 31 -22.54 9.55 -4.22
C LEU A 31 -23.93 9.06 -4.60
N ARG A 32 -24.95 9.48 -3.86
CA ARG A 32 -26.33 9.13 -4.20
C ARG A 32 -26.72 9.62 -5.58
N ARG A 33 -26.42 10.89 -5.91
CA ARG A 33 -26.68 11.43 -7.24
C ARG A 33 -25.88 10.68 -8.33
N LEU A 34 -24.61 10.38 -8.09
CA LEU A 34 -23.78 9.61 -9.02
C LEU A 34 -24.38 8.24 -9.34
N ILE A 35 -24.90 7.54 -8.32
CA ILE A 35 -25.54 6.23 -8.43
C ILE A 35 -26.86 6.33 -9.20
N GLU A 36 -27.69 7.33 -8.90
CA GLU A 36 -28.96 7.60 -9.59
C GLU A 36 -28.73 7.97 -11.08
N ASP A 37 -27.76 8.83 -11.37
CA ASP A 37 -27.38 9.22 -12.74
C ASP A 37 -26.84 8.03 -13.55
N ALA A 38 -26.18 7.08 -12.89
CA ALA A 38 -25.76 5.82 -13.50
C ALA A 38 -26.89 4.80 -13.67
N HIS A 39 -28.15 5.16 -13.33
CA HIS A 39 -29.32 4.27 -13.34
C HIS A 39 -29.14 3.00 -12.50
N LEU A 40 -28.38 3.08 -11.41
CA LEU A 40 -28.22 2.02 -10.42
C LEU A 40 -29.25 2.22 -9.29
N ASP A 41 -29.64 1.12 -8.64
CA ASP A 41 -30.55 1.18 -7.49
C ASP A 41 -29.81 1.63 -6.23
N PRO A 42 -30.09 2.83 -5.68
CA PRO A 42 -29.41 3.34 -4.48
C PRO A 42 -29.57 2.45 -3.25
N SER A 43 -30.61 1.62 -3.18
CA SER A 43 -30.82 0.70 -2.06
C SER A 43 -29.79 -0.43 -1.96
N LEU A 44 -29.03 -0.65 -3.04
CA LEU A 44 -27.94 -1.63 -3.09
C LEU A 44 -26.61 -1.06 -2.55
N PHE A 45 -26.59 0.22 -2.15
CA PHE A 45 -25.39 0.88 -1.67
C PHE A 45 -25.53 1.27 -0.20
N SER A 46 -24.56 0.89 0.60
CA SER A 46 -24.38 1.38 1.97
C SER A 46 -23.15 2.28 2.06
N PHE A 47 -23.13 3.17 3.02
CA PHE A 47 -22.10 4.20 3.14
C PHE A 47 -21.73 4.46 4.60
N THR A 48 -20.46 4.32 4.91
CA THR A 48 -19.83 4.76 6.16
C THR A 48 -18.94 5.95 5.91
N GLU A 49 -19.07 6.97 6.73
CA GLU A 49 -18.12 8.08 6.84
C GLU A 49 -17.39 7.92 8.16
N LEU A 50 -16.07 7.80 8.10
CA LEU A 50 -15.26 7.65 9.31
C LEU A 50 -15.26 8.95 10.12
N ASP A 51 -15.30 8.84 11.43
CA ASP A 51 -15.22 9.97 12.36
C ASP A 51 -14.13 9.68 13.41
N PRO A 52 -13.07 10.49 13.45
CA PRO A 52 -12.77 11.61 12.56
C PRO A 52 -12.34 11.18 11.17
N LEU A 53 -12.52 12.07 10.15
CA LEU A 53 -11.96 11.90 8.82
C LEU A 53 -10.43 11.92 8.88
N ILE A 54 -9.80 11.13 8.03
CA ILE A 54 -8.36 10.96 7.96
C ILE A 54 -7.79 11.87 6.87
N ASP A 55 -6.92 12.78 7.25
CA ASP A 55 -5.97 13.33 6.28
C ASP A 55 -4.92 12.24 6.00
N SER A 56 -4.80 11.80 4.75
CA SER A 56 -3.91 10.70 4.39
C SER A 56 -2.44 10.97 4.71
N SER A 57 -2.00 12.22 4.76
CA SER A 57 -0.65 12.59 5.18
C SER A 57 -0.39 12.30 6.68
N ASN A 58 -1.45 12.18 7.47
CA ASN A 58 -1.42 11.85 8.89
C ASN A 58 -1.87 10.41 9.19
N ALA A 59 -2.08 9.58 8.15
CA ALA A 59 -2.53 8.21 8.32
C ALA A 59 -1.50 7.36 9.10
N THR A 60 -2.01 6.49 9.96
CA THR A 60 -1.23 5.63 10.84
C THR A 60 -1.74 4.18 10.77
N PRO A 61 -1.02 3.20 11.34
CA PRO A 61 -1.50 1.84 11.44
C PRO A 61 -2.86 1.69 12.14
N ASP A 62 -3.18 2.58 13.11
CA ASP A 62 -4.50 2.59 13.75
C ASP A 62 -5.62 2.93 12.76
N ASN A 63 -5.33 3.80 11.78
CA ASN A 63 -6.28 4.12 10.71
C ASN A 63 -6.46 2.95 9.74
N TRP A 64 -5.41 2.18 9.46
CA TRP A 64 -5.54 0.93 8.68
C TRP A 64 -6.43 -0.07 9.40
N GLN A 65 -6.26 -0.19 10.73
CA GLN A 65 -7.12 -1.05 11.53
C GLN A 65 -8.58 -0.59 11.50
N THR A 66 -8.83 0.72 11.68
CA THR A 66 -10.19 1.29 11.61
C THR A 66 -10.87 0.97 10.27
N MET A 67 -10.15 1.13 9.15
CA MET A 67 -10.66 0.76 7.83
C MET A 67 -10.94 -0.75 7.72
N ALA A 68 -10.03 -1.59 8.21
CA ALA A 68 -10.21 -3.03 8.18
C ALA A 68 -11.43 -3.48 9.01
N ASP A 69 -11.67 -2.83 10.15
CA ASP A 69 -12.80 -3.13 11.03
C ASP A 69 -14.14 -2.72 10.41
N ASP A 70 -14.21 -1.55 9.76
CA ASP A 70 -15.42 -1.13 9.02
C ASP A 70 -15.74 -2.13 7.90
N LEU A 71 -14.74 -2.51 7.09
CA LEU A 71 -14.93 -3.48 6.01
C LEU A 71 -15.37 -4.86 6.55
N ARG A 72 -14.79 -5.33 7.65
CA ARG A 72 -15.17 -6.59 8.29
C ARG A 72 -16.58 -6.54 8.87
N ALA A 73 -16.97 -5.42 9.49
CA ALA A 73 -18.31 -5.23 10.05
C ALA A 73 -19.41 -5.33 8.98
N HIS A 74 -19.11 -4.90 7.73
CA HIS A 74 -20.06 -4.93 6.62
C HIS A 74 -19.87 -6.15 5.69
N ARG A 75 -19.00 -7.11 6.07
CA ARG A 75 -18.64 -8.23 5.20
C ARG A 75 -19.85 -9.03 4.73
N ASP A 76 -20.78 -9.32 5.61
CA ASP A 76 -21.93 -10.17 5.29
C ASP A 76 -23.08 -9.40 4.62
N ASP A 77 -23.05 -8.07 4.69
CA ASP A 77 -24.08 -7.18 4.13
C ASP A 77 -23.76 -6.68 2.73
N ALA A 78 -22.51 -6.72 2.30
CA ALA A 78 -22.07 -6.27 0.99
C ALA A 78 -21.34 -7.36 0.20
N ASP A 79 -21.41 -7.29 -1.11
CA ASP A 79 -20.77 -8.23 -2.04
C ASP A 79 -19.41 -7.67 -2.55
N ALA A 80 -19.26 -6.34 -2.50
CA ALA A 80 -18.06 -5.62 -2.93
C ALA A 80 -17.91 -4.32 -2.13
N PHE A 81 -16.68 -3.76 -2.10
CA PHE A 81 -16.31 -2.62 -1.28
C PHE A 81 -15.54 -1.57 -2.08
N VAL A 82 -15.79 -0.29 -1.80
CA VAL A 82 -15.01 0.84 -2.31
C VAL A 82 -14.58 1.70 -1.14
N VAL A 83 -13.29 2.05 -1.08
CA VAL A 83 -12.72 2.92 -0.05
C VAL A 83 -12.30 4.23 -0.72
N LEU A 84 -12.93 5.34 -0.32
CA LEU A 84 -12.56 6.68 -0.74
C LEU A 84 -11.51 7.22 0.22
N HIS A 85 -10.29 7.45 -0.29
CA HIS A 85 -9.10 7.73 0.53
C HIS A 85 -8.29 8.89 -0.07
N GLY A 86 -7.56 9.61 0.76
CA GLY A 86 -6.59 10.62 0.31
C GLY A 86 -5.40 9.98 -0.42
N THR A 87 -4.86 10.68 -1.43
CA THR A 87 -3.89 10.06 -2.36
C THR A 87 -2.49 9.85 -1.78
N ASP A 88 -2.07 10.60 -0.74
CA ASP A 88 -0.67 10.61 -0.27
C ASP A 88 -0.19 9.26 0.26
N THR A 89 -1.02 8.57 1.01
CA THR A 89 -0.69 7.25 1.58
C THR A 89 -1.63 6.14 1.13
N MET A 90 -2.40 6.36 0.04
CA MET A 90 -3.33 5.36 -0.47
C MET A 90 -2.64 4.03 -0.82
N SER A 91 -1.43 4.09 -1.38
CA SER A 91 -0.62 2.90 -1.68
C SER A 91 -0.15 2.15 -0.44
N TYR A 92 0.16 2.86 0.65
CA TYR A 92 0.44 2.22 1.95
C TYR A 92 -0.81 1.56 2.54
N SER A 93 -1.94 2.28 2.55
CA SER A 93 -3.19 1.77 3.09
C SER A 93 -3.73 0.58 2.31
N SER A 94 -3.70 0.63 0.97
CA SER A 94 -4.12 -0.50 0.13
C SER A 94 -3.21 -1.72 0.29
N ALA A 95 -1.90 -1.52 0.45
CA ALA A 95 -0.96 -2.60 0.76
C ALA A 95 -1.22 -3.20 2.14
N ALA A 96 -1.39 -2.37 3.18
CA ALA A 96 -1.69 -2.82 4.53
C ALA A 96 -2.99 -3.62 4.60
N LEU A 97 -4.05 -3.13 3.94
CA LEU A 97 -5.32 -3.85 3.90
C LEU A 97 -5.26 -5.14 3.08
N SER A 98 -4.34 -5.25 2.12
CA SER A 98 -4.10 -6.51 1.42
C SER A 98 -3.68 -7.63 2.39
N TYR A 99 -2.85 -7.31 3.38
CA TYR A 99 -2.45 -8.27 4.42
C TYR A 99 -3.56 -8.49 5.46
N ALA A 100 -4.16 -7.42 5.98
CA ALA A 100 -5.20 -7.50 7.00
C ALA A 100 -6.43 -8.27 6.53
N LEU A 101 -6.80 -8.16 5.25
CA LEU A 101 -7.99 -8.76 4.68
C LEU A 101 -7.71 -10.10 3.99
N THR A 102 -6.62 -10.79 4.34
CA THR A 102 -6.35 -12.15 3.86
C THR A 102 -7.53 -13.06 4.18
N GLY A 103 -8.05 -13.76 3.17
CA GLY A 103 -9.24 -14.61 3.32
C GLY A 103 -10.58 -13.86 3.40
N PHE A 104 -10.60 -12.54 3.20
CA PHE A 104 -11.86 -11.76 3.18
C PHE A 104 -12.80 -12.18 2.07
N GLY A 105 -12.26 -12.56 0.89
CA GLY A 105 -12.97 -13.22 -0.19
C GLY A 105 -13.84 -12.31 -1.05
N LYS A 106 -13.78 -10.99 -0.86
CA LYS A 106 -14.54 -9.99 -1.60
C LYS A 106 -13.63 -8.89 -2.14
N PRO A 107 -13.97 -8.27 -3.30
CA PRO A 107 -13.19 -7.17 -3.83
C PRO A 107 -13.31 -5.93 -2.95
N VAL A 108 -12.17 -5.28 -2.69
CA VAL A 108 -12.04 -3.99 -2.01
C VAL A 108 -11.25 -3.06 -2.90
N ILE A 109 -11.85 -1.98 -3.40
CA ILE A 109 -11.21 -1.06 -4.35
C ILE A 109 -10.98 0.29 -3.70
N PHE A 110 -9.71 0.66 -3.50
CA PHE A 110 -9.32 2.00 -3.09
C PHE A 110 -9.38 2.96 -4.26
N THR A 111 -9.85 4.18 -4.00
CA THR A 111 -9.82 5.29 -4.94
C THR A 111 -9.90 6.62 -4.21
N GLY A 112 -9.78 7.71 -4.98
CA GLY A 112 -9.85 9.09 -4.51
C GLY A 112 -9.72 10.04 -5.68
N SER A 113 -9.25 11.27 -5.44
CA SER A 113 -9.01 12.22 -6.51
C SER A 113 -7.83 13.14 -6.22
N GLN A 114 -7.21 13.68 -7.27
CA GLN A 114 -6.23 14.77 -7.18
C GLN A 114 -6.91 16.11 -6.92
N HIS A 115 -8.11 16.30 -7.49
CA HIS A 115 -8.89 17.52 -7.34
C HIS A 115 -10.16 17.28 -6.52
N PRO A 116 -10.58 18.28 -5.69
CA PRO A 116 -11.85 18.22 -4.96
C PRO A 116 -13.05 18.05 -5.89
N LEU A 117 -14.11 17.48 -5.36
CA LEU A 117 -15.42 17.49 -6.00
C LEU A 117 -15.87 18.92 -6.33
N GLY A 118 -16.60 19.06 -7.45
CA GLY A 118 -17.17 20.35 -7.88
C GLY A 118 -16.21 21.26 -8.65
N LYS A 119 -14.95 20.88 -8.80
CA LYS A 119 -14.05 21.54 -9.77
C LYS A 119 -14.34 21.04 -11.18
N ILE A 120 -14.29 21.93 -12.18
CA ILE A 120 -14.58 21.60 -13.59
C ILE A 120 -13.69 20.46 -14.10
N GLU A 121 -12.44 20.41 -13.67
CA GLU A 121 -11.44 19.41 -14.09
C GLU A 121 -11.23 18.30 -13.05
N SER A 122 -12.20 18.07 -12.13
CA SER A 122 -12.04 17.04 -11.12
C SER A 122 -12.07 15.62 -11.73
N ASP A 123 -11.09 14.83 -11.36
CA ASP A 123 -10.96 13.41 -11.68
C ASP A 123 -11.83 12.50 -10.79
N ALA A 124 -12.50 13.07 -9.78
CA ALA A 124 -13.25 12.33 -8.77
C ALA A 124 -14.33 11.41 -9.36
N THR A 125 -15.17 11.95 -10.26
CA THR A 125 -16.27 11.19 -10.87
C THR A 125 -15.76 10.01 -11.69
N ALA A 126 -14.70 10.21 -12.48
CA ALA A 126 -14.10 9.15 -13.30
C ALA A 126 -13.48 8.06 -12.42
N ASN A 127 -12.76 8.45 -11.38
CA ASN A 127 -12.10 7.52 -10.47
C ASN A 127 -13.13 6.70 -9.67
N VAL A 128 -14.15 7.33 -9.09
CA VAL A 128 -15.18 6.61 -8.32
C VAL A 128 -16.02 5.70 -9.21
N THR A 129 -16.42 6.16 -10.40
CA THR A 129 -17.16 5.32 -11.36
C THR A 129 -16.31 4.11 -11.78
N GLY A 130 -15.02 4.33 -12.04
CA GLY A 130 -14.09 3.24 -12.38
C GLY A 130 -13.91 2.25 -11.24
N ALA A 131 -13.77 2.73 -10.00
CA ALA A 131 -13.68 1.86 -8.81
C ALA A 131 -14.96 1.02 -8.61
N LEU A 132 -16.13 1.62 -8.77
CA LEU A 132 -17.42 0.90 -8.72
C LEU A 132 -17.50 -0.17 -9.81
N ASN A 133 -17.14 0.16 -11.05
CA ASN A 133 -17.11 -0.81 -12.15
C ASN A 133 -16.13 -1.96 -11.91
N ALA A 134 -14.94 -1.67 -11.36
CA ALA A 134 -13.97 -2.71 -10.98
C ALA A 134 -14.54 -3.63 -9.91
N ALA A 135 -15.14 -3.06 -8.86
CA ALA A 135 -15.76 -3.79 -7.76
C ALA A 135 -16.91 -4.68 -8.23
N MET A 136 -17.75 -4.19 -9.17
CA MET A 136 -18.90 -4.91 -9.73
C MET A 136 -18.53 -5.90 -10.84
N SER A 137 -17.30 -5.91 -11.32
CA SER A 137 -16.90 -6.68 -12.51
C SER A 137 -17.03 -8.20 -12.37
N GLY A 138 -16.99 -8.72 -11.14
CA GLY A 138 -16.87 -10.15 -10.85
C GLY A 138 -15.53 -10.78 -11.31
N ARG A 139 -14.58 -9.95 -11.76
CA ARG A 139 -13.28 -10.38 -12.31
C ARG A 139 -12.09 -10.09 -11.39
N PHE A 140 -12.32 -9.34 -10.33
CA PHE A 140 -11.31 -8.95 -9.37
C PHE A 140 -11.64 -9.47 -7.96
N HIS A 141 -10.63 -9.97 -7.27
CA HIS A 141 -10.70 -10.39 -5.88
C HIS A 141 -9.51 -9.79 -5.11
N GLY A 142 -9.68 -9.62 -3.79
CA GLY A 142 -8.65 -9.01 -2.93
C GLY A 142 -8.72 -7.48 -2.92
N VAL A 143 -7.62 -6.83 -2.59
CA VAL A 143 -7.52 -5.38 -2.48
C VAL A 143 -6.87 -4.79 -3.72
N GLY A 144 -7.57 -3.86 -4.36
CA GLY A 144 -7.12 -3.12 -5.53
C GLY A 144 -7.11 -1.62 -5.31
N LEU A 145 -6.44 -0.90 -6.19
CA LEU A 145 -6.44 0.54 -6.27
C LEU A 145 -6.80 0.95 -7.69
N PHE A 146 -7.89 1.71 -7.83
CA PHE A 146 -8.30 2.27 -9.12
C PHE A 146 -8.02 3.76 -9.16
N PHE A 147 -7.24 4.20 -10.13
CA PHE A 147 -6.93 5.62 -10.33
C PHE A 147 -6.47 5.89 -11.78
N GLY A 148 -6.84 7.06 -12.33
CA GLY A 148 -6.34 7.47 -13.63
C GLY A 148 -6.60 6.44 -14.74
N HIS A 149 -7.81 5.87 -14.80
CA HIS A 149 -8.23 4.86 -15.77
C HIS A 149 -7.64 3.45 -15.60
N HIS A 150 -6.87 3.18 -14.56
CA HIS A 150 -6.22 1.90 -14.35
C HIS A 150 -6.60 1.27 -13.02
N LEU A 151 -6.77 -0.04 -13.01
CA LEU A 151 -6.88 -0.86 -11.81
C LEU A 151 -5.53 -1.53 -11.56
N PHE A 152 -5.02 -1.41 -10.36
CA PHE A 152 -3.79 -2.03 -9.88
C PHE A 152 -4.07 -2.99 -8.70
N ALA A 153 -3.19 -3.96 -8.48
CA ALA A 153 -3.17 -4.66 -7.20
C ALA A 153 -2.71 -3.71 -6.08
N GLY A 154 -3.45 -3.66 -4.96
CA GLY A 154 -3.25 -2.67 -3.92
C GLY A 154 -1.89 -2.73 -3.22
N ASN A 155 -1.23 -3.88 -3.27
CA ASN A 155 0.10 -4.14 -2.72
C ASN A 155 1.22 -4.13 -3.77
N ARG A 156 0.94 -3.66 -5.00
CA ARG A 156 1.92 -3.57 -6.09
C ARG A 156 2.03 -2.16 -6.67
N VAL A 157 1.36 -1.18 -6.06
CA VAL A 157 1.19 0.17 -6.57
C VAL A 157 1.94 1.18 -5.72
N SER A 158 2.46 2.22 -6.37
CA SER A 158 3.09 3.40 -5.75
C SER A 158 2.49 4.68 -6.30
N LYS A 159 2.45 5.76 -5.49
CA LYS A 159 2.13 7.10 -5.97
C LYS A 159 3.30 7.64 -6.76
N SER A 160 3.14 7.77 -8.07
CA SER A 160 4.20 8.16 -9.00
C SER A 160 4.18 9.64 -9.37
N SER A 161 3.06 10.35 -9.12
CA SER A 161 2.94 11.78 -9.37
C SER A 161 2.04 12.46 -8.33
N SER A 162 2.42 13.66 -7.91
CA SER A 162 1.64 14.50 -7.00
C SER A 162 0.62 15.39 -7.73
N TRP A 163 0.62 15.43 -9.06
CA TRP A 163 -0.20 16.35 -9.86
C TRP A 163 -0.90 15.70 -11.06
N ALA A 164 -0.39 14.60 -11.59
CA ALA A 164 -1.00 13.95 -12.75
C ALA A 164 -2.27 13.20 -12.35
N PHE A 165 -3.27 13.15 -13.22
CA PHE A 165 -4.46 12.33 -13.02
C PHE A 165 -4.14 10.83 -13.07
N GLU A 166 -3.08 10.45 -13.77
CA GLU A 166 -2.48 9.11 -13.71
C GLU A 166 -1.42 9.07 -12.60
N GLY A 167 -1.85 9.40 -11.36
CA GLY A 167 -0.97 9.63 -10.21
C GLY A 167 -0.35 8.38 -9.60
N PHE A 168 -0.72 7.18 -10.06
CA PHE A 168 -0.27 5.90 -9.54
C PHE A 168 0.27 4.99 -10.63
N SER A 169 1.23 4.16 -10.28
CA SER A 169 1.81 3.15 -11.17
C SER A 169 2.13 1.87 -10.40
N ALA A 170 2.18 0.74 -11.11
CA ALA A 170 2.67 -0.54 -10.60
C ALA A 170 3.96 -0.90 -11.37
N PRO A 171 5.13 -0.47 -10.89
CA PRO A 171 6.34 -0.49 -11.70
C PRO A 171 6.79 -1.89 -12.13
N SER A 172 6.65 -2.89 -11.24
CA SER A 172 7.11 -4.26 -11.51
C SER A 172 6.07 -5.14 -12.22
N THR A 173 4.76 -4.83 -12.09
CA THR A 173 3.70 -5.73 -12.60
C THR A 173 2.80 -5.11 -13.65
N GLY A 174 2.75 -3.78 -13.74
CA GLY A 174 1.76 -3.07 -14.53
C GLY A 174 0.33 -3.12 -13.94
N PRO A 175 -0.64 -2.54 -14.64
CA PRO A 175 -2.05 -2.56 -14.22
C PRO A 175 -2.70 -3.93 -14.48
N LEU A 176 -3.74 -4.23 -13.71
CA LEU A 176 -4.60 -5.42 -13.89
C LEU A 176 -5.66 -5.18 -14.94
N ALA A 177 -6.16 -3.95 -15.04
CA ALA A 177 -7.14 -3.56 -16.05
C ALA A 177 -7.03 -2.07 -16.40
N ARG A 178 -7.56 -1.72 -17.55
CA ARG A 178 -7.72 -0.35 -18.04
C ARG A 178 -9.15 -0.12 -18.51
N THR A 179 -9.69 1.08 -18.22
CA THR A 179 -11.01 1.47 -18.73
C THR A 179 -11.04 1.52 -20.26
N GLY A 180 -12.18 1.19 -20.82
CA GLY A 180 -12.44 1.18 -22.26
C GLY A 180 -13.84 0.64 -22.53
N THR A 181 -14.19 0.47 -23.80
CA THR A 181 -15.48 -0.11 -24.21
C THR A 181 -15.24 -1.27 -25.17
N PRO A 182 -15.16 -2.52 -24.65
CA PRO A 182 -15.20 -2.93 -23.23
C PRO A 182 -13.90 -2.61 -22.49
N TRP A 183 -13.90 -2.79 -21.14
CA TRP A 183 -12.67 -2.74 -20.34
C TRP A 183 -11.67 -3.77 -20.83
N HIS A 184 -10.41 -3.35 -20.88
CA HIS A 184 -9.30 -4.24 -21.18
C HIS A 184 -8.74 -4.80 -19.86
N TRP A 185 -8.81 -6.12 -19.68
CA TRP A 185 -8.22 -6.86 -18.58
C TRP A 185 -6.93 -7.51 -19.07
N TYR A 186 -5.84 -7.22 -18.40
CA TYR A 186 -4.55 -7.86 -18.70
C TYR A 186 -4.56 -9.28 -18.14
N ALA A 187 -3.82 -10.19 -18.78
CA ALA A 187 -3.70 -11.56 -18.29
C ALA A 187 -2.86 -11.57 -17.01
N GLY A 188 -3.39 -12.18 -15.96
CA GLY A 188 -2.72 -12.33 -14.68
C GLY A 188 -3.67 -12.08 -13.53
N ASP A 189 -4.23 -13.13 -12.96
CA ASP A 189 -5.14 -13.10 -11.80
C ASP A 189 -4.33 -13.07 -10.48
N SER A 190 -3.39 -12.15 -10.34
CA SER A 190 -2.42 -12.23 -9.23
C SER A 190 -2.76 -11.38 -8.01
N ALA A 191 -3.78 -10.54 -8.07
CA ALA A 191 -4.21 -9.81 -6.88
C ALA A 191 -4.83 -10.79 -5.86
N GLY A 192 -4.22 -10.87 -4.68
CA GLY A 192 -4.67 -11.76 -3.62
C GLY A 192 -4.18 -13.23 -3.74
N SER A 193 -3.34 -13.55 -4.73
CA SER A 193 -2.72 -14.87 -4.84
C SER A 193 -1.50 -14.98 -3.93
N GLY A 194 -1.51 -15.91 -2.99
CA GLY A 194 -0.41 -16.14 -2.04
C GLY A 194 -0.76 -17.23 -1.06
N CYS A 195 0.12 -17.45 -0.07
CA CYS A 195 -0.11 -18.48 0.96
C CYS A 195 -1.19 -18.08 1.96
N GLY A 196 -1.59 -16.80 1.97
CA GLY A 196 -2.52 -16.25 2.95
C GLY A 196 -1.91 -16.13 4.34
N TRP A 197 -2.73 -15.62 5.25
CA TRP A 197 -2.44 -15.56 6.69
C TRP A 197 -3.69 -15.94 7.47
N ALA A 198 -3.57 -16.90 8.38
CA ALA A 198 -4.73 -17.35 9.18
C ALA A 198 -5.02 -16.35 10.30
N SER A 199 -6.24 -15.80 10.29
CA SER A 199 -6.75 -14.91 11.36
C SER A 199 -5.79 -13.76 11.70
N PRO A 200 -5.59 -12.78 10.80
CA PRO A 200 -4.73 -11.63 11.08
C PRO A 200 -5.13 -10.91 12.37
N LEU A 201 -4.15 -10.65 13.23
CA LEU A 201 -4.31 -9.79 14.40
C LEU A 201 -4.43 -8.31 13.95
N PRO A 202 -5.06 -7.46 14.78
CA PRO A 202 -5.13 -6.02 14.52
C PRO A 202 -3.75 -5.39 14.34
N TYR A 203 -3.68 -4.37 13.48
CA TYR A 203 -2.50 -3.54 13.40
C TYR A 203 -2.25 -2.81 14.71
N SER A 204 -0.98 -2.65 15.06
CA SER A 204 -0.49 -1.78 16.12
C SER A 204 0.65 -0.90 15.58
N ARG A 205 0.97 0.15 16.32
CA ARG A 205 2.11 1.01 15.97
C ARG A 205 3.39 0.34 16.39
N HIS A 206 4.36 0.34 15.50
CA HIS A 206 5.70 -0.14 15.72
C HIS A 206 6.72 0.89 15.25
N ASP A 207 7.87 0.92 15.88
CA ASP A 207 8.97 1.80 15.48
C ASP A 207 9.75 1.13 14.32
N VAL A 208 9.52 1.63 13.11
CA VAL A 208 10.20 1.16 11.90
C VAL A 208 11.00 2.30 11.27
N ALA A 209 12.31 2.20 11.30
CA ALA A 209 13.20 3.16 10.67
C ALA A 209 13.24 2.95 9.15
N VAL A 210 12.85 3.97 8.37
CA VAL A 210 12.98 3.97 6.90
C VAL A 210 14.11 4.92 6.52
N ILE A 211 15.20 4.39 5.93
CA ILE A 211 16.42 5.14 5.67
C ILE A 211 16.84 5.01 4.21
N ASP A 212 16.96 6.15 3.51
CA ASP A 212 17.57 6.21 2.19
C ASP A 212 19.10 6.25 2.30
N MET A 213 19.77 5.30 1.63
CA MET A 213 21.22 5.36 1.45
C MET A 213 21.56 6.46 0.45
N ALA A 214 22.44 7.38 0.83
CA ALA A 214 22.92 8.44 -0.05
C ALA A 214 24.43 8.34 -0.27
N PRO A 215 24.97 8.75 -1.43
CA PRO A 215 26.43 8.80 -1.62
C PRO A 215 27.11 9.65 -0.55
N GLY A 216 28.10 9.07 0.14
CA GLY A 216 28.83 9.73 1.24
C GLY A 216 28.16 9.60 2.62
N ILE A 217 27.13 8.77 2.77
CA ILE A 217 26.61 8.42 4.11
C ILE A 217 27.71 7.69 4.90
N SER A 218 28.04 8.20 6.09
CA SER A 218 29.04 7.57 6.95
C SER A 218 28.44 6.53 7.90
N ALA A 219 29.26 5.59 8.36
CA ALA A 219 28.88 4.63 9.40
C ALA A 219 28.33 5.33 10.65
N ALA A 220 28.97 6.42 11.10
CA ALA A 220 28.51 7.19 12.25
C ALA A 220 27.12 7.81 12.03
N ARG A 221 26.83 8.29 10.80
CA ARG A 221 25.48 8.81 10.47
C ARG A 221 24.44 7.70 10.48
N LEU A 222 24.72 6.56 9.85
CA LEU A 222 23.80 5.43 9.83
C LEU A 222 23.54 4.91 11.25
N ALA A 223 24.57 4.78 12.09
CA ALA A 223 24.42 4.37 13.49
C ALA A 223 23.50 5.32 14.25
N ALA A 224 23.69 6.65 14.08
CA ALA A 224 22.86 7.66 14.75
C ALA A 224 21.39 7.66 14.26
N MET A 225 21.11 7.23 13.03
CA MET A 225 19.74 7.08 12.50
C MET A 225 19.05 5.80 13.00
N LEU A 226 19.82 4.86 13.56
CA LEU A 226 19.35 3.58 14.11
C LEU A 226 19.49 3.55 15.65
N ASP A 227 19.64 4.71 16.28
CA ASP A 227 19.70 4.89 17.73
C ASP A 227 18.65 5.92 18.18
N PRO A 228 17.68 5.56 19.07
CA PRO A 228 17.52 4.22 19.68
C PRO A 228 17.21 3.13 18.64
N ARG A 229 17.48 1.86 19.00
CA ARG A 229 17.20 0.71 18.13
C ARG A 229 15.70 0.66 17.78
N PRO A 230 15.32 0.70 16.49
CA PRO A 230 13.95 0.48 16.06
C PRO A 230 13.55 -0.98 16.21
N GLU A 231 12.26 -1.29 16.10
CA GLU A 231 11.75 -2.67 16.06
C GLU A 231 12.05 -3.37 14.72
N ALA A 232 12.21 -2.61 13.64
CA ALA A 232 12.72 -3.06 12.36
C ALA A 232 13.32 -1.88 11.57
N ALA A 233 14.21 -2.17 10.62
CA ALA A 233 14.76 -1.18 9.69
C ALA A 233 14.45 -1.54 8.25
N LEU A 234 14.07 -0.56 7.43
CA LEU A 234 13.88 -0.65 5.99
C LEU A 234 14.88 0.29 5.32
N LEU A 235 15.96 -0.26 4.79
CA LEU A 235 17.04 0.49 4.16
C LEU A 235 16.82 0.52 2.64
N ARG A 236 16.68 1.71 2.06
CA ARG A 236 16.58 1.88 0.60
C ARG A 236 17.97 2.01 0.01
N ALA A 237 18.44 0.91 -0.56
CA ALA A 237 19.76 0.74 -1.14
C ALA A 237 19.77 0.99 -2.66
N TYR A 238 20.94 0.89 -3.30
CA TYR A 238 21.09 1.11 -4.73
C TYR A 238 20.81 -0.16 -5.54
N GLY A 239 20.23 0.00 -6.73
CA GLY A 239 20.04 -1.09 -7.69
C GLY A 239 19.40 -2.32 -7.09
N VAL A 240 20.09 -3.44 -7.11
CA VAL A 240 19.62 -4.75 -6.59
C VAL A 240 19.82 -4.95 -5.08
N GLY A 241 20.11 -3.90 -4.33
CA GLY A 241 20.32 -3.95 -2.87
C GLY A 241 21.75 -3.61 -2.45
N ASN A 242 22.52 -2.92 -3.28
CA ASN A 242 23.90 -2.54 -2.97
C ASN A 242 23.93 -1.40 -1.95
N VAL A 243 24.80 -1.54 -0.94
CA VAL A 243 25.13 -0.50 0.04
C VAL A 243 26.57 -0.03 -0.15
N PRO A 244 26.96 1.16 0.36
CA PRO A 244 28.37 1.61 0.28
C PRO A 244 29.30 0.75 1.14
N SER A 245 29.68 -0.43 0.65
CA SER A 245 30.48 -1.42 1.39
C SER A 245 31.94 -1.00 1.62
N ASP A 246 32.45 -0.06 0.82
CA ASP A 246 33.79 0.50 0.98
C ASP A 246 33.87 1.60 2.06
N GLU A 247 32.71 2.09 2.52
CA GLU A 247 32.68 3.04 3.65
C GLU A 247 33.06 2.29 4.94
N PRO A 248 34.14 2.70 5.62
CA PRO A 248 34.61 1.98 6.80
C PRO A 248 33.56 1.87 7.90
N GLY A 249 33.28 0.65 8.33
CA GLY A 249 32.33 0.36 9.42
C GLY A 249 30.85 0.44 9.05
N LEU A 250 30.46 0.78 7.81
CA LEU A 250 29.04 0.91 7.45
C LEU A 250 28.32 -0.43 7.47
N THR A 251 28.92 -1.47 6.92
CA THR A 251 28.39 -2.82 6.97
C THR A 251 28.38 -3.40 8.39
N ASP A 252 29.33 -2.99 9.24
CA ASP A 252 29.39 -3.39 10.64
C ASP A 252 28.19 -2.82 11.41
N VAL A 253 27.81 -1.55 11.17
CA VAL A 253 26.60 -0.97 11.77
C VAL A 253 25.35 -1.80 11.44
N ILE A 254 25.19 -2.24 10.18
CA ILE A 254 24.05 -3.07 9.76
C ILE A 254 24.12 -4.44 10.47
N ALA A 255 25.30 -5.03 10.55
CA ALA A 255 25.51 -6.32 11.22
C ALA A 255 25.21 -6.23 12.73
N ASP A 256 25.62 -5.14 13.41
CA ASP A 256 25.34 -4.91 14.82
C ASP A 256 23.82 -4.80 15.09
N VAL A 257 23.09 -4.08 14.23
CA VAL A 257 21.61 -3.98 14.33
C VAL A 257 20.94 -5.34 14.20
N LEU A 258 21.40 -6.16 13.24
CA LEU A 258 20.91 -7.54 13.06
C LEU A 258 21.28 -8.42 14.26
N HIS A 259 22.48 -8.26 14.81
CA HIS A 259 22.93 -8.99 16.00
C HIS A 259 22.10 -8.64 17.25
N ASP A 260 21.66 -7.39 17.37
CA ASP A 260 20.73 -6.93 18.41
C ASP A 260 19.30 -7.49 18.23
N GLY A 261 19.07 -8.32 17.21
CA GLY A 261 17.77 -8.97 16.93
C GLY A 261 16.78 -8.09 16.15
N VAL A 262 17.22 -6.95 15.60
CA VAL A 262 16.37 -6.07 14.81
C VAL A 262 16.37 -6.53 13.34
N PRO A 263 15.24 -6.90 12.75
CA PRO A 263 15.18 -7.24 11.33
C PRO A 263 15.56 -6.03 10.44
N VAL A 264 16.49 -6.25 9.51
CA VAL A 264 16.88 -5.25 8.52
C VAL A 264 16.47 -5.72 7.14
N VAL A 265 15.51 -5.00 6.55
CA VAL A 265 15.01 -5.25 5.19
C VAL A 265 15.67 -4.27 4.22
N ILE A 266 16.17 -4.79 3.12
CA ILE A 266 16.78 -4.01 2.05
C ILE A 266 15.81 -3.88 0.90
N ALA A 267 15.40 -2.65 0.59
CA ALA A 267 14.62 -2.29 -0.59
C ALA A 267 15.48 -1.50 -1.60
N SER A 268 15.01 -1.39 -2.82
CA SER A 268 15.69 -0.59 -3.84
C SER A 268 15.19 0.86 -3.87
N GLN A 269 16.06 1.79 -4.24
CA GLN A 269 15.67 3.16 -4.63
C GLN A 269 15.11 3.20 -6.06
N CYS A 270 15.36 2.16 -6.87
CA CYS A 270 14.76 2.04 -8.18
C CYS A 270 13.30 1.64 -8.05
N GLN A 271 12.44 2.26 -8.86
CA GLN A 271 11.02 1.90 -8.90
C GLN A 271 10.78 0.49 -9.46
N GLN A 272 11.64 0.05 -10.39
CA GLN A 272 11.66 -1.30 -10.93
C GLN A 272 12.94 -1.98 -10.48
N ALA A 273 12.84 -2.89 -9.57
CA ALA A 273 13.98 -3.67 -9.07
C ALA A 273 13.50 -4.98 -8.48
N GLU A 274 14.40 -5.95 -8.48
CA GLU A 274 14.29 -7.17 -7.67
C GLU A 274 15.50 -7.20 -6.75
N VAL A 275 15.27 -7.08 -5.44
CA VAL A 275 16.32 -7.08 -4.42
C VAL A 275 16.59 -8.51 -4.00
N LEU A 276 17.66 -9.08 -4.53
CA LEU A 276 18.14 -10.42 -4.26
C LEU A 276 19.56 -10.31 -3.68
N LEU A 277 19.67 -10.38 -2.37
CA LEU A 277 20.95 -10.27 -1.67
C LEU A 277 21.82 -11.52 -1.91
N GLY A 278 23.15 -11.34 -1.91
CA GLY A 278 24.10 -12.44 -2.08
C GLY A 278 24.55 -12.71 -3.54
N HIS A 279 24.07 -11.92 -4.52
CA HIS A 279 24.48 -12.05 -5.92
C HIS A 279 25.71 -11.19 -6.30
N TYR A 280 25.99 -10.16 -5.51
CA TYR A 280 27.13 -9.25 -5.70
C TYR A 280 27.96 -9.16 -4.43
N GLU A 281 29.28 -9.03 -4.58
CA GLU A 281 30.22 -8.92 -3.45
C GLU A 281 29.84 -7.79 -2.48
N THR A 282 29.34 -6.67 -2.99
CA THR A 282 28.90 -5.51 -2.20
C THR A 282 27.64 -5.76 -1.36
N GLY A 283 26.80 -6.72 -1.76
CA GLY A 283 25.61 -7.15 -1.01
C GLY A 283 25.86 -8.41 -0.16
N ASP A 284 26.98 -9.10 -0.37
CA ASP A 284 27.26 -10.41 0.24
C ASP A 284 27.54 -10.30 1.75
N ALA A 285 28.20 -9.23 2.19
CA ALA A 285 28.51 -9.02 3.60
C ALA A 285 27.23 -8.84 4.44
N ILE A 286 26.30 -8.00 4.00
CA ILE A 286 25.04 -7.76 4.72
C ILE A 286 24.07 -8.96 4.60
N ALA A 287 24.12 -9.68 3.46
CA ALA A 287 23.35 -10.92 3.29
C ALA A 287 23.81 -11.99 4.29
N ARG A 288 25.14 -12.18 4.46
CA ARG A 288 25.71 -13.10 5.44
C ARG A 288 25.43 -12.69 6.89
N ALA A 289 25.30 -11.40 7.15
CA ALA A 289 24.89 -10.90 8.46
C ALA A 289 23.39 -11.15 8.75
N GLY A 290 22.59 -11.52 7.75
CA GLY A 290 21.17 -11.85 7.92
C GLY A 290 20.19 -10.80 7.39
N ALA A 291 20.64 -9.79 6.64
CA ALA A 291 19.76 -8.83 6.01
C ALA A 291 18.79 -9.51 5.00
N ILE A 292 17.60 -8.93 4.85
CA ILE A 292 16.49 -9.51 4.13
C ILE A 292 16.21 -8.68 2.87
N GLY A 293 16.31 -9.26 1.68
CA GLY A 293 15.91 -8.59 0.44
C GLY A 293 14.39 -8.50 0.32
N SER A 294 13.89 -7.35 -0.15
CA SER A 294 12.46 -7.11 -0.35
C SER A 294 11.88 -7.78 -1.60
N GLY A 295 12.71 -8.43 -2.43
CA GLY A 295 12.27 -8.90 -3.75
C GLY A 295 11.87 -7.72 -4.64
N ASP A 296 10.78 -7.86 -5.38
CA ASP A 296 10.21 -6.85 -6.27
C ASP A 296 9.04 -6.06 -5.65
N MET A 297 8.89 -6.10 -4.31
CA MET A 297 7.90 -5.30 -3.61
C MET A 297 8.13 -3.81 -3.81
N THR A 298 7.03 -3.04 -3.90
CA THR A 298 7.11 -1.59 -3.76
C THR A 298 7.56 -1.23 -2.34
N LEU A 299 8.08 -0.02 -2.14
CA LEU A 299 8.45 0.47 -0.81
C LEU A 299 7.27 0.38 0.16
N GLU A 300 6.09 0.79 -0.30
CA GLU A 300 4.85 0.81 0.47
C GLU A 300 4.43 -0.61 0.88
N ALA A 301 4.52 -1.56 -0.04
CA ALA A 301 4.21 -2.95 0.25
C ALA A 301 5.21 -3.57 1.24
N ALA A 302 6.51 -3.28 1.08
CA ALA A 302 7.54 -3.75 1.99
C ALA A 302 7.36 -3.17 3.40
N TYR A 303 7.10 -1.85 3.51
CA TYR A 303 6.82 -1.20 4.78
C TYR A 303 5.56 -1.76 5.45
N ALA A 304 4.45 -1.85 4.71
CA ALA A 304 3.20 -2.40 5.22
C ALA A 304 3.35 -3.87 5.67
N LYS A 305 4.19 -4.67 4.98
CA LYS A 305 4.49 -6.04 5.36
C LYS A 305 5.29 -6.12 6.66
N ILE A 306 6.29 -5.24 6.83
CA ILE A 306 7.05 -5.14 8.09
C ILE A 306 6.10 -4.82 9.24
N MET A 307 5.27 -3.77 9.10
CA MET A 307 4.28 -3.39 10.11
C MET A 307 3.29 -4.52 10.41
N PHE A 308 2.86 -5.25 9.37
CA PHE A 308 1.98 -6.41 9.51
C PHE A 308 2.67 -7.51 10.32
N LEU A 309 3.87 -7.93 9.95
CA LEU A 309 4.59 -9.01 10.64
C LEU A 309 4.88 -8.68 12.10
N LEU A 310 5.28 -7.44 12.40
CA LEU A 310 5.45 -6.96 13.77
C LEU A 310 4.12 -7.03 14.55
N SER A 311 3.02 -6.57 13.96
CA SER A 311 1.69 -6.64 14.57
C SER A 311 1.20 -8.08 14.77
N GLN A 312 1.68 -9.04 13.98
CA GLN A 312 1.39 -10.47 14.19
C GLN A 312 2.29 -11.11 15.27
N GLY A 313 3.26 -10.37 15.82
CA GLY A 313 4.21 -10.91 16.80
C GLY A 313 5.19 -11.92 16.21
N VAL A 314 5.57 -11.75 14.94
CA VAL A 314 6.56 -12.64 14.29
C VAL A 314 7.93 -12.41 14.89
N ASP A 315 8.54 -13.45 15.40
CA ASP A 315 9.88 -13.40 15.97
C ASP A 315 10.96 -13.04 14.93
N ALA A 316 12.04 -12.41 15.37
CA ALA A 316 13.15 -12.01 14.50
C ALA A 316 13.73 -13.19 13.71
N ALA A 317 13.76 -14.40 14.28
CA ALA A 317 14.25 -15.61 13.63
C ALA A 317 13.42 -16.01 12.39
N ASP A 318 12.10 -15.84 12.46
CA ASP A 318 11.16 -16.20 11.38
C ASP A 318 10.86 -15.02 10.45
N PHE A 319 11.24 -13.80 10.83
CA PHE A 319 10.90 -12.57 10.11
C PHE A 319 11.34 -12.60 8.66
N GLY A 320 12.59 -13.00 8.41
CA GLY A 320 13.14 -13.14 7.06
C GLY A 320 12.41 -14.17 6.21
N THR A 321 11.96 -15.26 6.80
CA THR A 321 11.15 -16.28 6.11
C THR A 321 9.82 -15.70 5.65
N TRP A 322 9.13 -14.97 6.51
CA TRP A 322 7.85 -14.35 6.17
C TRP A 322 8.00 -13.17 5.22
N MET A 323 9.06 -12.36 5.35
CA MET A 323 9.32 -11.28 4.38
C MET A 323 9.50 -11.79 2.96
N ARG A 324 10.16 -12.94 2.76
CA ARG A 324 10.37 -13.56 1.43
C ARG A 324 9.16 -14.37 0.94
N ARG A 325 8.20 -14.71 1.80
CA ARG A 325 7.02 -15.49 1.44
C ARG A 325 5.96 -14.58 0.82
N ASN A 326 5.41 -14.97 -0.34
CA ASN A 326 4.26 -14.28 -0.92
C ASN A 326 3.01 -14.58 -0.09
N ILE A 327 2.47 -13.57 0.59
CA ILE A 327 1.27 -13.68 1.44
C ILE A 327 0.01 -13.42 0.62
N THR A 328 0.00 -12.35 -0.19
CA THR A 328 -1.21 -11.88 -0.88
C THR A 328 -0.94 -11.34 -2.30
N GLY A 329 0.11 -11.75 -2.96
CA GLY A 329 0.47 -11.30 -4.30
C GLY A 329 1.46 -10.13 -4.34
N GLU A 330 2.05 -9.77 -3.21
CA GLU A 330 2.98 -8.64 -3.08
C GLU A 330 4.38 -8.90 -3.67
N ILE A 331 4.74 -10.16 -3.90
CA ILE A 331 6.02 -10.57 -4.48
C ILE A 331 5.74 -11.45 -5.70
N SER A 332 6.40 -11.16 -6.82
CA SER A 332 6.37 -12.02 -7.99
C SER A 332 7.10 -13.35 -7.71
N PRO A 333 6.71 -14.45 -8.35
CA PRO A 333 7.52 -15.67 -8.36
C PRO A 333 8.91 -15.33 -8.89
N SER A 334 9.96 -15.73 -8.15
CA SER A 334 11.34 -15.49 -8.61
C SER A 334 11.56 -16.11 -9.99
N SER A 335 12.16 -15.35 -10.88
CA SER A 335 12.51 -15.79 -12.24
C SER A 335 13.80 -16.62 -12.28
N MET A 336 14.36 -16.98 -11.10
CA MET A 336 15.56 -17.81 -10.97
C MET A 336 15.27 -19.17 -10.39
#